data_e9f04f255c5bf0b35bf93c0a4d34af07
#
_entry.id   e9f04f255c5bf0b35bf93c0a4d34af07
#
_cell.length_a   1.000
_cell.length_b   1.000
_cell.length_c   1.000
_cell.angle_alpha   90.00
_cell.angle_beta   90.00
_cell.angle_gamma   90.00
#
_symmetry.space_group_name_H-M   'P 1'
#
loop_
_entity.id
_entity.type
_entity.pdbx_description
1 polymer ?
#
loop_
_entity_poly.entity_id
_entity_poly.type
_entity_poly.pdbx_seq_one_letter_code
_entity_poly.pdbx_strand_id
1 'polypeptide(L)'
;LDSHGATLDVRFRTVGLGKFSPADAPSHQPSVDTDRDRGVALEAVTVEIEISAAPTSAADVYLRLNLLSQRFVKPRTINLDGAFGLLQNVAWTSRGPVAVEALESVAWNLAQRGEHLVVHGVDKFPRMTDYVVPSGVRIADASRVRLGAHLAPGTTVMHEGFCNFNAGTLGASMVEGRISAGVIV
;
A
#
# COMPACT_ATOMS: atom_id res chain seq x y z
N LEU A 1 13.64 2.77 0.34
CA LEU A 1 14.51 1.87 1.10
C LEU A 1 14.92 2.53 2.41
N ASP A 2 15.05 1.77 3.48
CA ASP A 2 15.65 2.24 4.72
C ASP A 2 17.19 2.29 4.64
N SER A 3 17.85 2.64 5.75
CA SER A 3 19.32 2.70 5.84
C SER A 3 20.04 1.37 5.65
N HIS A 4 19.34 0.26 5.70
CA HIS A 4 19.86 -1.11 5.49
C HIS A 4 19.52 -1.66 4.10
N GLY A 5 18.84 -0.87 3.25
CA GLY A 5 18.41 -1.26 1.92
C GLY A 5 17.11 -2.09 1.90
N ALA A 6 16.38 -2.18 3.02
CA ALA A 6 15.10 -2.84 3.04
C ALA A 6 13.99 -1.94 2.48
N THR A 7 13.12 -2.52 1.66
CA THR A 7 12.00 -1.80 1.06
C THR A 7 10.90 -1.54 2.09
N LEU A 8 10.64 -0.27 2.38
CA LEU A 8 9.57 0.14 3.30
C LEU A 8 8.23 0.24 2.60
N ASP A 9 8.18 0.85 1.41
CA ASP A 9 6.99 0.91 0.58
C ASP A 9 7.34 1.03 -0.91
N VAL A 10 6.31 0.83 -1.76
CA VAL A 10 6.44 1.05 -3.21
C VAL A 10 5.18 1.73 -3.72
N ARG A 11 5.36 2.86 -4.44
CA ARG A 11 4.27 3.59 -5.07
C ARG A 11 4.36 3.46 -6.58
N PHE A 12 3.27 3.01 -7.19
CA PHE A 12 3.18 2.89 -8.64
C PHE A 12 2.43 4.09 -9.22
N ARG A 13 3.04 4.77 -10.18
CA ARG A 13 2.39 5.82 -10.96
C ARG A 13 1.41 5.23 -11.98
N THR A 14 1.79 4.11 -12.57
CA THR A 14 1.00 3.37 -13.56
C THR A 14 0.95 1.91 -13.16
N VAL A 15 -0.24 1.32 -13.21
CA VAL A 15 -0.50 -0.09 -12.95
C VAL A 15 -1.43 -0.60 -14.05
N GLY A 16 -1.22 -1.82 -14.52
CA GLY A 16 -2.06 -2.44 -15.54
C GLY A 16 -1.82 -3.92 -15.71
N LEU A 17 -2.62 -4.55 -16.57
CA LEU A 17 -2.44 -5.92 -17.01
C LEU A 17 -1.80 -5.95 -18.41
N GLY A 18 -1.03 -6.97 -18.69
CA GLY A 18 -0.30 -7.13 -19.95
C GLY A 18 1.16 -6.72 -19.83
N LYS A 19 1.85 -6.70 -20.96
CA LYS A 19 3.27 -6.33 -20.99
C LYS A 19 3.44 -4.83 -20.89
N PHE A 20 4.39 -4.41 -20.06
CA PHE A 20 4.81 -3.02 -19.99
C PHE A 20 5.46 -2.58 -21.30
N SER A 21 5.05 -1.44 -21.82
CA SER A 21 5.71 -0.80 -22.96
C SER A 21 6.54 0.39 -22.45
N PRO A 22 7.78 0.57 -22.93
CA PRO A 22 8.55 1.78 -22.62
C PRO A 22 7.84 3.10 -22.98
N ALA A 23 6.90 3.04 -23.93
CA ALA A 23 6.06 4.20 -24.28
C ALA A 23 5.06 4.57 -23.16
N ASP A 24 4.74 3.63 -22.28
CA ASP A 24 3.87 3.86 -21.11
C ASP A 24 4.66 4.40 -19.91
N ALA A 25 5.99 4.45 -20.02
CA ALA A 25 6.84 5.05 -18.99
C ALA A 25 6.56 6.55 -18.87
N PRO A 26 6.44 7.09 -17.65
CA PRO A 26 6.29 8.52 -17.46
C PRO A 26 7.49 9.26 -18.08
N SER A 27 7.22 10.37 -18.77
CA SER A 27 8.24 11.21 -19.41
C SER A 27 9.26 11.80 -18.44
N HIS A 28 8.95 11.79 -17.16
CA HIS A 28 9.85 12.20 -16.08
C HIS A 28 9.99 11.04 -15.09
N GLN A 29 11.18 10.42 -15.07
CA GLN A 29 11.54 9.50 -14.00
C GLN A 29 11.95 10.32 -12.77
N PRO A 30 11.45 9.97 -11.56
CA PRO A 30 11.98 10.58 -10.36
C PRO A 30 13.49 10.31 -10.29
N SER A 31 14.27 11.33 -9.99
CA SER A 31 15.67 11.14 -9.64
C SER A 31 15.74 10.26 -8.38
N VAL A 32 16.75 9.40 -8.34
CA VAL A 32 17.13 8.74 -7.08
C VAL A 32 17.46 9.85 -6.09
N ASP A 33 16.77 9.90 -4.98
CA ASP A 33 16.91 10.94 -3.98
C ASP A 33 16.94 10.35 -2.58
N THR A 34 17.45 11.11 -1.65
CA THR A 34 17.50 10.73 -0.23
C THR A 34 16.62 11.68 0.58
N ASP A 35 15.61 11.15 1.22
CA ASP A 35 14.87 11.89 2.23
C ASP A 35 15.61 11.78 3.57
N ARG A 36 16.38 12.82 3.86
CA ARG A 36 17.24 12.87 5.06
C ARG A 36 16.41 12.94 6.36
N ASP A 37 15.21 13.51 6.30
CA ASP A 37 14.35 13.64 7.48
C ASP A 37 13.87 12.28 7.95
N ARG A 38 13.54 11.39 7.02
CA ARG A 38 13.11 10.01 7.31
C ARG A 38 14.26 9.00 7.32
N GLY A 39 15.44 9.36 6.83
CA GLY A 39 16.57 8.45 6.66
C GLY A 39 16.30 7.38 5.60
N VAL A 40 15.60 7.73 4.50
CA VAL A 40 15.24 6.78 3.44
C VAL A 40 15.79 7.21 2.08
N ALA A 41 16.14 6.21 1.26
CA ALA A 41 16.48 6.40 -0.14
C ALA A 41 15.26 6.10 -1.03
N LEU A 42 15.09 6.88 -2.09
CA LEU A 42 14.06 6.71 -3.10
C LEU A 42 14.69 6.17 -4.39
N GLU A 43 14.15 5.08 -4.91
CA GLU A 43 14.62 4.46 -6.15
C GLU A 43 13.45 4.28 -7.13
N ALA A 44 13.73 4.48 -8.42
CA ALA A 44 12.77 4.19 -9.47
C ALA A 44 12.84 2.70 -9.83
N VAL A 45 11.69 2.03 -9.85
CA VAL A 45 11.59 0.61 -10.19
C VAL A 45 10.51 0.37 -11.24
N THR A 46 10.76 -0.61 -12.11
CA THR A 46 9.73 -1.21 -12.99
C THR A 46 9.55 -2.65 -12.57
N VAL A 47 8.32 -3.07 -12.35
CA VAL A 47 8.00 -4.40 -11.82
C VAL A 47 7.04 -5.09 -12.78
N GLU A 48 7.41 -6.26 -13.27
CA GLU A 48 6.54 -7.18 -14.00
C GLU A 48 6.40 -8.48 -13.22
N ILE A 49 5.20 -9.01 -13.13
CA ILE A 49 4.89 -10.20 -12.35
C ILE A 49 4.01 -11.18 -13.14
N GLU A 50 4.13 -12.45 -12.82
CA GLU A 50 3.13 -13.47 -13.15
C GLU A 50 2.16 -13.59 -11.96
N ILE A 51 0.88 -13.25 -12.17
CA ILE A 51 -0.11 -13.16 -11.08
C ILE A 51 -0.42 -14.51 -10.42
N SER A 52 -0.21 -15.62 -11.11
CA SER A 52 -0.41 -16.99 -10.59
C SER A 52 0.76 -17.50 -9.75
N ALA A 53 1.98 -16.98 -9.98
CA ALA A 53 3.16 -17.32 -9.19
C ALA A 53 3.14 -16.60 -7.83
N ALA A 54 3.80 -17.16 -6.82
CA ALA A 54 3.97 -16.50 -5.53
C ALA A 54 4.86 -15.24 -5.67
N PRO A 55 4.61 -14.18 -4.88
CA PRO A 55 5.45 -12.99 -4.91
C PRO A 55 6.88 -13.28 -4.45
N THR A 56 7.86 -12.56 -5.02
CA THR A 56 9.28 -12.78 -4.76
C THR A 56 9.98 -11.59 -4.08
N SER A 57 9.31 -10.44 -3.98
CA SER A 57 9.87 -9.23 -3.37
C SER A 57 8.77 -8.34 -2.80
N ALA A 58 9.14 -7.36 -1.96
CA ALA A 58 8.20 -6.37 -1.47
C ALA A 58 7.55 -5.59 -2.62
N ALA A 59 8.31 -5.22 -3.66
CA ALA A 59 7.78 -4.49 -4.82
C ALA A 59 6.74 -5.32 -5.59
N ASP A 60 6.97 -6.63 -5.73
CA ASP A 60 6.00 -7.57 -6.30
C ASP A 60 4.70 -7.61 -5.45
N VAL A 61 4.83 -7.73 -4.12
CA VAL A 61 3.66 -7.69 -3.22
C VAL A 61 2.88 -6.39 -3.40
N TYR A 62 3.55 -5.23 -3.38
CA TYR A 62 2.89 -3.93 -3.55
C TYR A 62 2.17 -3.80 -4.90
N LEU A 63 2.72 -4.36 -5.98
CA LEU A 63 2.04 -4.38 -7.27
C LEU A 63 0.74 -5.20 -7.21
N ARG A 64 0.78 -6.40 -6.59
CA ARG A 64 -0.42 -7.24 -6.40
C ARG A 64 -1.49 -6.53 -5.58
N LEU A 65 -1.10 -5.87 -4.49
CA LEU A 65 -2.02 -5.11 -3.65
C LEU A 65 -2.66 -3.94 -4.43
N ASN A 66 -1.88 -3.25 -5.28
CA ASN A 66 -2.39 -2.20 -6.15
C ASN A 66 -3.35 -2.74 -7.22
N LEU A 67 -3.03 -3.88 -7.86
CA LEU A 67 -3.93 -4.53 -8.84
C LEU A 67 -5.30 -4.86 -8.23
N LEU A 68 -5.33 -5.32 -6.98
CA LEU A 68 -6.57 -5.58 -6.23
C LEU A 68 -7.34 -4.28 -5.93
N SER A 69 -6.66 -3.28 -5.35
CA SER A 69 -7.31 -2.04 -4.93
C SER A 69 -7.78 -1.18 -6.09
N GLN A 70 -7.07 -1.24 -7.23
CA GLN A 70 -7.46 -0.57 -8.47
C GLN A 70 -8.45 -1.40 -9.31
N ARG A 71 -8.86 -2.58 -8.84
CA ARG A 71 -9.87 -3.45 -9.46
C ARG A 71 -9.45 -4.08 -10.79
N PHE A 72 -8.15 -4.17 -11.07
CA PHE A 72 -7.64 -4.93 -12.24
C PHE A 72 -7.86 -6.43 -12.07
N VAL A 73 -7.80 -6.91 -10.83
CA VAL A 73 -8.04 -8.30 -10.45
C VAL A 73 -9.03 -8.39 -9.28
N LYS A 74 -9.71 -9.53 -9.16
CA LYS A 74 -10.62 -9.79 -8.04
C LYS A 74 -9.86 -10.46 -6.89
N PRO A 75 -10.37 -10.36 -5.65
CA PRO A 75 -9.82 -11.16 -4.55
C PRO A 75 -9.78 -12.64 -4.90
N ARG A 76 -8.76 -13.35 -4.44
CA ARG A 76 -8.51 -14.78 -4.66
C ARG A 76 -8.15 -15.18 -6.12
N THR A 77 -8.00 -14.23 -7.03
CA THR A 77 -7.56 -14.52 -8.42
C THR A 77 -6.08 -14.20 -8.65
N ILE A 78 -5.38 -13.77 -7.62
CA ILE A 78 -3.95 -13.46 -7.63
C ILE A 78 -3.28 -14.18 -6.46
N ASN A 79 -2.09 -14.73 -6.68
CA ASN A 79 -1.34 -15.42 -5.64
C ASN A 79 -0.67 -14.41 -4.69
N LEU A 80 -0.84 -14.59 -3.38
CA LEU A 80 -0.22 -13.78 -2.31
C LEU A 80 0.48 -14.67 -1.27
N ASP A 81 0.77 -15.92 -1.62
CA ASP A 81 1.45 -16.85 -0.71
C ASP A 81 2.84 -16.31 -0.35
N GLY A 82 3.15 -16.28 0.93
CA GLY A 82 4.43 -15.75 1.43
C GLY A 82 4.55 -14.22 1.53
N ALA A 83 3.54 -13.44 1.08
CA ALA A 83 3.59 -11.97 1.08
C ALA A 83 3.95 -11.37 2.44
N PHE A 84 3.47 -11.94 3.55
CA PHE A 84 3.80 -11.49 4.90
C PHE A 84 5.30 -11.51 5.22
N GLY A 85 6.02 -12.52 4.72
CA GLY A 85 7.47 -12.67 4.91
C GLY A 85 8.30 -11.66 4.13
N LEU A 86 7.73 -11.10 3.05
CA LEU A 86 8.41 -10.15 2.16
C LEU A 86 8.22 -8.70 2.59
N LEU A 87 7.24 -8.41 3.45
CA LEU A 87 6.95 -7.06 3.92
C LEU A 87 7.55 -6.80 5.30
N GLN A 88 8.12 -5.61 5.47
CA GLN A 88 8.61 -5.11 6.74
C GLN A 88 7.47 -4.55 7.60
N ASN A 89 7.65 -4.53 8.92
CA ASN A 89 6.88 -3.66 9.79
C ASN A 89 7.31 -2.22 9.56
N VAL A 90 6.38 -1.34 9.29
CA VAL A 90 6.63 0.07 8.94
C VAL A 90 5.80 0.97 9.84
N ALA A 91 6.40 2.04 10.34
CA ALA A 91 5.68 3.13 10.96
C ALA A 91 5.10 4.03 9.86
N TRP A 92 3.77 4.01 9.70
CA TRP A 92 3.03 4.84 8.76
C TRP A 92 2.81 6.21 9.38
N THR A 93 3.45 7.24 8.84
CA THR A 93 3.46 8.57 9.47
C THR A 93 2.91 9.66 8.55
N SER A 94 2.69 10.85 9.12
CA SER A 94 2.29 12.05 8.35
C SER A 94 3.37 12.51 7.34
N ARG A 95 4.60 12.00 7.45
CA ARG A 95 5.71 12.26 6.52
C ARG A 95 5.96 11.11 5.54
N GLY A 96 5.16 10.04 5.61
CA GLY A 96 5.33 8.82 4.85
C GLY A 96 5.89 7.67 5.70
N PRO A 97 6.28 6.55 5.08
CA PRO A 97 6.81 5.39 5.80
C PRO A 97 8.17 5.68 6.44
N VAL A 98 8.34 5.20 7.67
CA VAL A 98 9.58 5.29 8.45
C VAL A 98 9.90 3.90 8.99
N ALA A 99 11.17 3.49 8.96
CA ALA A 99 11.61 2.28 9.63
C ALA A 99 11.32 2.37 11.13
N VAL A 100 10.80 1.30 11.72
CA VAL A 100 10.39 1.33 13.14
C VAL A 100 11.54 1.71 14.05
N GLU A 101 12.75 1.21 13.73
CA GLU A 101 13.98 1.47 14.46
C GLU A 101 14.43 2.94 14.39
N ALA A 102 14.07 3.64 13.31
CA ALA A 102 14.43 5.04 13.10
C ALA A 102 13.38 6.02 13.65
N LEU A 103 12.21 5.53 14.07
CA LEU A 103 11.04 6.37 14.38
C LEU A 103 11.33 7.41 15.46
N GLU A 104 12.01 7.01 16.53
CA GLU A 104 12.33 7.90 17.65
C GLU A 104 13.25 9.05 17.21
N SER A 105 14.30 8.73 16.46
CA SER A 105 15.25 9.74 15.97
C SER A 105 14.62 10.69 14.96
N VAL A 106 13.76 10.19 14.09
CA VAL A 106 13.02 11.01 13.12
C VAL A 106 12.07 11.96 13.86
N ALA A 107 11.30 11.46 14.83
CA ALA A 107 10.39 12.27 15.63
C ALA A 107 11.15 13.35 16.42
N TRP A 108 12.29 13.01 17.02
CA TRP A 108 13.12 13.95 17.74
C TRP A 108 13.70 15.06 16.86
N ASN A 109 14.24 14.70 15.69
CA ASN A 109 14.81 15.67 14.75
C ASN A 109 13.76 16.66 14.23
N LEU A 110 12.54 16.20 13.99
CA LEU A 110 11.41 17.06 13.61
C LEU A 110 11.00 17.98 14.77
N ALA A 111 10.91 17.46 15.99
CA ALA A 111 10.54 18.23 17.17
C ALA A 111 11.52 19.36 17.47
N GLN A 112 12.83 19.18 17.22
CA GLN A 112 13.83 20.24 17.37
C GLN A 112 13.60 21.43 16.41
N ARG A 113 12.88 21.23 15.31
CA ARG A 113 12.49 22.26 14.35
C ARG A 113 11.07 22.78 14.59
N GLY A 114 10.43 22.38 15.67
CA GLY A 114 9.04 22.74 15.97
C GLY A 114 8.00 21.99 15.13
N GLU A 115 8.40 20.89 14.48
CA GLU A 115 7.51 20.07 13.66
C GLU A 115 7.02 18.86 14.46
N HIS A 116 5.82 18.37 14.15
CA HIS A 116 5.24 17.22 14.82
C HIS A 116 5.07 16.05 13.87
N LEU A 117 5.57 14.88 14.27
CA LEU A 117 5.37 13.64 13.54
C LEU A 117 4.14 12.91 14.09
N VAL A 118 3.13 12.72 13.24
CA VAL A 118 1.97 11.89 13.58
C VAL A 118 2.21 10.45 13.09
N VAL A 119 2.09 9.48 13.98
CA VAL A 119 2.12 8.06 13.64
C VAL A 119 0.69 7.56 13.50
N HIS A 120 0.32 7.14 12.30
CA HIS A 120 -1.01 6.61 11.99
C HIS A 120 -1.16 5.14 12.34
N GLY A 121 -0.06 4.42 12.43
CA GLY A 121 -0.01 3.00 12.78
C GLY A 121 1.34 2.37 12.49
N VAL A 122 1.53 1.17 13.01
CA VAL A 122 2.69 0.31 12.72
C VAL A 122 2.16 -1.01 12.22
N ASP A 123 2.40 -1.31 10.95
CA ASP A 123 1.88 -2.52 10.29
C ASP A 123 2.72 -2.82 9.03
N LYS A 124 2.63 -4.06 8.56
CA LYS A 124 3.18 -4.47 7.27
C LYS A 124 2.37 -3.92 6.09
N PHE A 125 1.07 -3.71 6.25
CA PHE A 125 0.17 -3.25 5.21
C PHE A 125 -0.26 -1.81 5.46
N PRO A 126 -0.07 -0.90 4.47
CA PRO A 126 -0.55 0.46 4.58
C PRO A 126 -2.06 0.56 4.41
N ARG A 127 -2.61 1.73 4.76
CA ARG A 127 -4.00 2.09 4.44
C ARG A 127 -4.17 2.22 2.92
N MET A 128 -5.28 1.72 2.39
CA MET A 128 -5.58 1.83 0.96
C MET A 128 -5.55 3.29 0.48
N THR A 129 -6.18 4.18 1.20
CA THR A 129 -6.38 5.59 0.79
C THR A 129 -5.09 6.39 0.66
N ASP A 130 -3.97 5.91 1.23
CA ASP A 130 -2.67 6.53 1.05
C ASP A 130 -2.07 6.23 -0.34
N TYR A 131 -2.62 5.28 -1.08
CA TYR A 131 -2.15 4.79 -2.39
C TYR A 131 -3.22 4.86 -3.46
N VAL A 132 -4.43 4.39 -3.13
CA VAL A 132 -5.54 4.26 -4.06
C VAL A 132 -6.82 4.77 -3.41
N VAL A 133 -7.52 5.68 -4.07
CA VAL A 133 -8.89 6.07 -3.72
C VAL A 133 -9.81 5.59 -4.84
N PRO A 134 -10.44 4.41 -4.70
CA PRO A 134 -11.28 3.87 -5.75
C PRO A 134 -12.52 4.76 -5.99
N SER A 135 -12.89 4.96 -7.24
CA SER A 135 -14.09 5.74 -7.57
C SER A 135 -15.38 5.06 -7.09
N GLY A 136 -16.36 5.88 -6.67
CA GLY A 136 -17.68 5.38 -6.28
C GLY A 136 -17.73 4.65 -4.94
N VAL A 137 -16.75 4.81 -4.07
CA VAL A 137 -16.75 4.24 -2.71
C VAL A 137 -16.77 5.33 -1.65
N ARG A 138 -17.22 4.96 -0.45
CA ARG A 138 -17.09 5.76 0.77
C ARG A 138 -16.33 4.96 1.81
N ILE A 139 -15.35 5.58 2.44
CA ILE A 139 -14.54 5.00 3.53
C ILE A 139 -14.59 6.00 4.68
N ALA A 140 -15.32 5.68 5.73
CA ALA A 140 -15.52 6.59 6.86
C ALA A 140 -14.26 6.78 7.72
N ASP A 141 -13.44 5.73 7.82
CA ASP A 141 -12.15 5.75 8.50
C ASP A 141 -11.09 5.04 7.64
N ALA A 142 -10.06 5.80 7.25
CA ALA A 142 -8.98 5.31 6.39
C ALA A 142 -8.22 4.12 6.99
N SER A 143 -8.11 4.03 8.33
CA SER A 143 -7.42 2.96 9.05
C SER A 143 -8.12 1.61 8.92
N ARG A 144 -9.38 1.60 8.47
CA ARG A 144 -10.22 0.41 8.36
C ARG A 144 -10.10 -0.34 7.05
N VAL A 145 -9.35 0.18 6.08
CA VAL A 145 -9.19 -0.48 4.77
C VAL A 145 -7.72 -0.58 4.42
N ARG A 146 -7.24 -1.81 4.31
CA ARG A 146 -5.86 -2.10 3.90
C ARG A 146 -5.70 -1.97 2.39
N LEU A 147 -4.52 -1.54 1.95
CA LEU A 147 -4.11 -1.69 0.55
C LEU A 147 -4.20 -3.18 0.17
N GLY A 148 -4.74 -3.48 -1.00
CA GLY A 148 -5.07 -4.84 -1.43
C GLY A 148 -6.51 -5.25 -1.15
N ALA A 149 -7.33 -4.42 -0.49
CA ALA A 149 -8.76 -4.60 -0.47
C ALA A 149 -9.37 -4.22 -1.83
N HIS A 150 -10.39 -4.96 -2.26
CA HIS A 150 -11.15 -4.71 -3.49
C HIS A 150 -12.53 -4.19 -3.13
N LEU A 151 -12.81 -2.93 -3.36
CA LEU A 151 -14.10 -2.32 -3.07
C LEU A 151 -14.83 -1.97 -4.38
N ALA A 152 -15.92 -2.64 -4.67
CA ALA A 152 -16.76 -2.35 -5.85
C ALA A 152 -17.40 -0.96 -5.74
N PRO A 153 -17.75 -0.30 -6.86
CA PRO A 153 -18.52 0.94 -6.84
C PRO A 153 -19.83 0.77 -6.05
N GLY A 154 -20.22 1.81 -5.30
CA GLY A 154 -21.36 1.76 -4.40
C GLY A 154 -21.09 1.18 -3.02
N THR A 155 -19.85 0.71 -2.75
CA THR A 155 -19.47 0.24 -1.41
C THR A 155 -19.28 1.42 -0.45
N THR A 156 -19.83 1.28 0.76
CA THR A 156 -19.54 2.14 1.90
C THR A 156 -18.93 1.30 3.01
N VAL A 157 -17.73 1.66 3.48
CA VAL A 157 -17.12 1.09 4.68
C VAL A 157 -17.36 2.06 5.82
N MET A 158 -18.16 1.65 6.80
CA MET A 158 -18.50 2.43 7.99
C MET A 158 -17.36 2.43 9.01
N HIS A 159 -17.47 3.24 10.07
CA HIS A 159 -16.43 3.37 11.11
C HIS A 159 -16.07 2.03 11.77
N GLU A 160 -17.07 1.17 11.99
CA GLU A 160 -16.89 -0.18 12.56
C GLU A 160 -16.52 -1.23 11.51
N GLY A 161 -16.72 -0.90 10.21
CA GLY A 161 -16.36 -1.76 9.12
C GLY A 161 -14.85 -1.91 9.00
N PHE A 162 -14.39 -3.08 8.53
CA PHE A 162 -12.98 -3.32 8.23
C PHE A 162 -12.85 -4.21 7.00
N CYS A 163 -11.97 -3.85 6.07
CA CYS A 163 -11.66 -4.68 4.91
C CYS A 163 -10.17 -4.98 4.82
N ASN A 164 -9.83 -6.28 4.84
CA ASN A 164 -8.46 -6.75 4.74
C ASN A 164 -8.01 -6.80 3.26
N PHE A 165 -6.68 -7.01 3.03
CA PHE A 165 -6.15 -7.30 1.70
C PHE A 165 -6.70 -8.64 1.18
N ASN A 166 -6.70 -8.80 -0.16
CA ASN A 166 -7.24 -9.98 -0.85
C ASN A 166 -8.69 -10.33 -0.43
N ALA A 167 -9.47 -9.32 -0.12
CA ALA A 167 -10.85 -9.41 0.37
C ALA A 167 -11.65 -8.22 -0.15
N GLY A 168 -12.95 -8.24 -0.01
CA GLY A 168 -13.77 -7.08 -0.32
C GLY A 168 -15.14 -7.39 -0.90
N THR A 169 -15.67 -6.42 -1.62
CA THR A 169 -17.03 -6.45 -2.19
C THR A 169 -16.99 -6.57 -3.70
N LEU A 170 -17.90 -7.34 -4.31
CA LEU A 170 -18.05 -7.42 -5.77
C LEU A 170 -19.25 -6.63 -6.29
N GLY A 171 -20.00 -5.99 -5.41
CA GLY A 171 -21.15 -5.13 -5.71
C GLY A 171 -21.32 -4.04 -4.66
N ALA A 172 -22.34 -3.20 -4.83
CA ALA A 172 -22.70 -2.19 -3.85
C ALA A 172 -23.03 -2.83 -2.51
N SER A 173 -22.37 -2.38 -1.45
CA SER A 173 -22.45 -3.01 -0.12
C SER A 173 -22.27 -1.99 0.99
N MET A 174 -22.94 -2.23 2.12
CA MET A 174 -22.67 -1.55 3.38
C MET A 174 -21.81 -2.47 4.25
N VAL A 175 -20.58 -2.08 4.53
CA VAL A 175 -19.63 -2.84 5.35
C VAL A 175 -19.60 -2.24 6.74
N GLU A 176 -20.30 -2.89 7.67
CA GLU A 176 -20.41 -2.48 9.08
C GLU A 176 -19.59 -3.38 10.01
N GLY A 177 -19.18 -4.54 9.53
CA GLY A 177 -18.36 -5.51 10.23
C GLY A 177 -17.03 -5.79 9.54
N ARG A 178 -16.35 -6.88 9.96
CA ARG A 178 -15.03 -7.26 9.45
C ARG A 178 -15.14 -8.18 8.23
N ILE A 179 -14.50 -7.77 7.13
CA ILE A 179 -14.20 -8.64 5.98
C ILE A 179 -12.75 -9.10 6.12
N SER A 180 -12.54 -10.34 6.51
CA SER A 180 -11.22 -10.95 6.69
C SER A 180 -10.58 -11.30 5.35
N ALA A 181 -9.24 -11.51 5.33
CA ALA A 181 -8.52 -11.90 4.12
C ALA A 181 -9.16 -13.13 3.46
N GLY A 182 -9.33 -13.09 2.13
CA GLY A 182 -9.97 -14.14 1.35
C GLY A 182 -11.51 -14.14 1.38
N VAL A 183 -12.14 -13.27 2.16
CA VAL A 183 -13.61 -13.15 2.21
C VAL A 183 -14.08 -12.17 1.14
N ILE A 184 -15.13 -12.57 0.42
CA ILE A 184 -15.78 -11.78 -0.65
C ILE A 184 -17.27 -11.64 -0.29
N VAL A 185 -17.81 -10.44 -0.45
CA VAL A 185 -19.20 -10.07 -0.27
C VAL A 185 -19.81 -9.56 -1.57
#